data_3dd93f58349ce8a6f3be5aee3a0c1682
#
_entry.id   3dd93f58349ce8a6f3be5aee3a0c1682
#
_cell.length_a   1.000
_cell.length_b   1.000
_cell.length_c   1.000
_cell.angle_alpha   90.00
_cell.angle_beta   90.00
_cell.angle_gamma   90.00
#
_symmetry.space_group_name_H-M   'P 1'
#
loop_
_entity.id
_entity.type
_entity.pdbx_description
1 polymer ?
#
loop_
_entity_poly.entity_id
_entity_poly.type
_entity_poly.pdbx_seq_one_letter_code
_entity_poly.pdbx_strand_id
1 'polypeptide(L)'
;MRHVNFADRHWRRGIGQWVASVAIGVVSAVGAGHAQTASEITPPTLQPELQRLNGAVVFTGRTGTQAPPGSDEIGITLSGVDLRNALPQLAAQNNAFKARLTSGRVPVSELFDATAALEEAYADAGFVLTRVVLPQQSLRDGGVLRVEIVNGFIERVDTSNVPANARSRIEGLTAPIVNKEGLTRGELERQLLLAGDVPGIALKSALGAGDEPGSAVIALDPEYRKVTGFAGFGNPTDVGLGRVAFNLGMEVNSPLKFGETFYFRASGAPQDYFSDDPRSRILAVGAVVPLGFSGLTLNVELTSSDTKPDDDVVPTRSSFDRQSVRLSYPFVRSRQLNVTGQVALDLQSDKQDLLGAGGARVPIYRDEISVLRFGGSVSYFHKDDSVTEAGLILSQGLDAFGARTAAEAAAEGVPLSRAGADADFTKLAGSFSHRRALAASFPLALSVTGRFQTSFVDPLVTSEQISIVGAQELSAFDSGVLRGDSGFVVRSELSTQTRVTLATVPVLLSPYTFLSYGAVYLENPSAAEQERTEAFAYGIGIDFFAQTDSNFRSSSLRVELGRRETDDGSSDDNRFTISGNFRF
;
A
#
# COMPACT_ATOMS: atom_id res chain seq x y z
N MET A 1 8.37 46.30 -3.74
CA MET A 1 8.14 45.26 -2.74
C MET A 1 7.44 44.10 -3.43
N ARG A 2 8.18 43.06 -3.79
CA ARG A 2 7.66 41.83 -4.41
C ARG A 2 8.02 40.69 -3.47
N HIS A 3 7.05 40.23 -2.68
CA HIS A 3 7.15 38.97 -1.97
C HIS A 3 6.77 37.87 -2.93
N VAL A 4 7.76 37.10 -3.35
CA VAL A 4 7.57 35.85 -4.10
C VAL A 4 7.43 34.72 -3.08
N ASN A 5 6.24 34.18 -2.98
CA ASN A 5 5.92 33.02 -2.17
C ASN A 5 6.50 31.77 -2.85
N PHE A 6 7.71 31.35 -2.46
CA PHE A 6 8.40 30.17 -3.02
C PHE A 6 8.20 28.89 -2.19
N ALA A 7 7.38 28.93 -1.13
CA ALA A 7 7.28 27.84 -0.15
C ALA A 7 6.29 26.72 -0.56
N ASP A 8 5.25 27.02 -1.36
CA ASP A 8 4.10 26.11 -1.51
C ASP A 8 4.25 24.98 -2.54
N ARG A 9 5.17 25.08 -3.51
CA ARG A 9 5.24 24.11 -4.60
C ARG A 9 6.07 22.85 -4.31
N HIS A 10 6.98 22.89 -3.35
CA HIS A 10 7.87 21.77 -3.06
C HIS A 10 7.37 20.85 -1.93
N TRP A 11 6.47 21.33 -1.08
CA TRP A 11 5.90 20.52 0.01
C TRP A 11 4.99 19.40 -0.48
N ARG A 12 4.23 19.67 -1.54
CA ARG A 12 3.28 18.69 -2.11
C ARG A 12 3.93 17.45 -2.72
N ARG A 13 5.21 17.51 -3.13
CA ARG A 13 5.92 16.36 -3.72
C ARG A 13 6.55 15.43 -2.67
N GLY A 14 6.80 15.90 -1.46
CA GLY A 14 7.47 15.13 -0.42
C GLY A 14 6.53 14.16 0.33
N ILE A 15 5.27 14.52 0.51
CA ILE A 15 4.32 13.77 1.36
C ILE A 15 3.76 12.54 0.63
N GLY A 16 3.52 12.63 -0.66
CA GLY A 16 2.97 11.50 -1.45
C GLY A 16 3.93 10.31 -1.61
N GLN A 17 5.23 10.50 -1.40
CA GLN A 17 6.24 9.45 -1.60
C GLN A 17 6.55 8.65 -0.33
N TRP A 18 6.13 9.12 0.85
CA TRP A 18 6.42 8.47 2.13
C TRP A 18 5.53 7.26 2.43
N VAL A 19 4.34 7.19 1.85
CA VAL A 19 3.37 6.12 2.12
C VAL A 19 3.81 4.78 1.53
N ALA A 20 4.67 4.80 0.51
CA ALA A 20 5.10 3.58 -0.18
C ALA A 20 6.36 2.92 0.42
N SER A 21 7.05 3.54 1.38
CA SER A 21 8.37 3.07 1.81
C SER A 21 8.41 2.44 3.21
N VAL A 22 7.31 2.38 3.95
CA VAL A 22 7.32 2.05 5.38
C VAL A 22 6.88 0.62 5.72
N ALA A 23 6.35 -0.16 4.78
CA ALA A 23 5.80 -1.47 5.09
C ALA A 23 6.73 -2.64 4.74
N ILE A 24 7.96 -2.63 5.20
CA ILE A 24 8.75 -3.86 5.35
C ILE A 24 9.09 -3.98 6.84
N GLY A 25 8.08 -4.37 7.62
CA GLY A 25 8.26 -4.79 9.01
C GLY A 25 8.89 -6.17 9.04
N VAL A 26 10.08 -6.27 9.57
CA VAL A 26 10.65 -7.53 10.01
C VAL A 26 10.11 -7.80 11.41
N VAL A 27 9.46 -8.91 11.56
CA VAL A 27 8.85 -9.40 12.80
C VAL A 27 9.91 -10.06 13.68
N SER A 28 9.86 -9.89 14.97
CA SER A 28 10.68 -10.67 15.90
C SER A 28 10.29 -10.57 17.38
N ALA A 29 10.54 -11.57 18.15
CA ALA A 29 10.07 -12.02 19.45
C ALA A 29 11.07 -12.00 20.63
N VAL A 30 10.75 -12.14 21.86
CA VAL A 30 10.94 -13.12 22.98
C VAL A 30 10.66 -12.57 24.38
N GLY A 31 9.95 -13.34 25.20
CA GLY A 31 9.99 -13.32 26.65
C GLY A 31 9.99 -14.75 27.20
N ALA A 32 10.73 -14.95 28.28
CA ALA A 32 10.74 -16.13 29.14
C ALA A 32 10.91 -17.51 28.46
N GLY A 33 12.15 -17.88 28.13
CA GLY A 33 12.56 -19.29 28.09
C GLY A 33 12.05 -20.15 26.94
N HIS A 34 11.37 -19.59 25.95
CA HIS A 34 10.96 -20.31 24.75
C HIS A 34 11.86 -19.96 23.57
N ALA A 35 12.49 -21.00 23.00
CA ALA A 35 13.28 -20.83 21.79
C ALA A 35 12.40 -20.41 20.62
N GLN A 36 12.73 -19.28 19.99
CA GLN A 36 11.98 -18.73 18.85
C GLN A 36 11.89 -19.73 17.70
N THR A 37 10.67 -19.89 17.18
CA THR A 37 10.40 -20.80 16.08
C THR A 37 10.52 -20.10 14.72
N ALA A 38 10.62 -20.88 13.66
CA ALA A 38 10.75 -20.37 12.31
C ALA A 38 9.49 -19.63 11.83
N SER A 39 8.31 -20.11 12.21
CA SER A 39 7.04 -19.44 11.91
C SER A 39 6.94 -18.06 12.57
N GLU A 40 7.49 -17.91 13.77
CA GLU A 40 7.48 -16.66 14.52
C GLU A 40 8.25 -15.53 13.86
N ILE A 41 9.30 -15.82 13.14
CA ILE A 41 10.12 -14.84 12.42
C ILE A 41 9.69 -14.62 10.97
N THR A 42 8.75 -15.42 10.47
CA THR A 42 8.34 -15.40 9.06
C THR A 42 7.15 -14.45 8.85
N PRO A 43 7.28 -13.39 8.03
CA PRO A 43 6.18 -12.49 7.71
C PRO A 43 5.01 -13.22 7.03
N PRO A 44 3.76 -12.74 7.20
CA PRO A 44 2.57 -13.32 6.56
C PRO A 44 2.63 -13.35 5.03
N THR A 45 3.39 -12.46 4.43
CA THR A 45 3.70 -12.44 2.99
C THR A 45 5.02 -11.74 2.74
N LEU A 46 5.73 -12.16 1.71
CA LEU A 46 6.95 -11.54 1.20
C LEU A 46 6.77 -10.99 -0.22
N GLN A 47 5.52 -10.93 -0.68
CA GLN A 47 5.14 -10.32 -1.96
C GLN A 47 5.66 -8.89 -2.07
N PRO A 48 6.17 -8.47 -3.24
CA PRO A 48 6.54 -7.07 -3.49
C PRO A 48 5.35 -6.13 -3.29
N GLU A 49 5.58 -5.04 -2.57
CA GLU A 49 4.61 -3.95 -2.53
C GLU A 49 4.58 -3.22 -3.86
N LEU A 50 3.39 -3.03 -4.41
CA LEU A 50 3.21 -2.18 -5.58
C LEU A 50 3.55 -0.73 -5.18
N GLN A 51 4.54 -0.15 -5.84
CA GLN A 51 4.83 1.27 -5.72
C GLN A 51 3.67 2.05 -6.35
N ARG A 52 2.71 2.47 -5.52
CA ARG A 52 1.57 3.29 -5.95
C ARG A 52 2.04 4.71 -6.17
N LEU A 53 2.60 4.95 -7.35
CA LEU A 53 2.96 6.30 -7.77
C LEU A 53 1.67 7.06 -8.12
N ASN A 54 1.48 8.21 -7.47
CA ASN A 54 0.42 9.15 -7.81
C ASN A 54 0.80 9.91 -9.08
N GLY A 55 0.68 9.26 -10.23
CA GLY A 55 0.89 9.89 -11.52
C GLY A 55 -0.08 11.06 -11.70
N ALA A 56 0.43 12.27 -11.91
CA ALA A 56 -0.39 13.44 -12.15
C ALA A 56 -0.75 13.53 -13.63
N VAL A 57 -2.03 13.33 -13.98
CA VAL A 57 -2.55 13.89 -15.23
C VAL A 57 -2.75 15.38 -14.98
N VAL A 58 -1.87 16.21 -15.54
CA VAL A 58 -2.02 17.66 -15.47
C VAL A 58 -2.91 18.06 -16.65
N PHE A 59 -4.15 18.43 -16.35
CA PHE A 59 -5.02 19.08 -17.31
C PHE A 59 -4.59 20.54 -17.44
N THR A 60 -3.77 20.85 -18.46
CA THR A 60 -3.43 22.23 -18.79
C THR A 60 -4.39 22.71 -19.86
N GLY A 61 -5.31 23.59 -19.52
CA GLY A 61 -6.09 24.28 -20.50
C GLY A 61 -7.46 24.74 -20.03
N ARG A 62 -7.57 25.95 -19.53
CA ARG A 62 -8.78 26.75 -19.63
C ARG A 62 -8.69 27.52 -20.94
N THR A 63 -9.40 27.09 -21.95
CA THR A 63 -9.71 27.90 -23.13
C THR A 63 -11.21 28.06 -23.24
N GLY A 64 -11.83 28.65 -22.23
CA GLY A 64 -13.14 29.23 -22.40
C GLY A 64 -13.01 30.38 -23.41
N THR A 65 -13.92 30.47 -24.36
CA THR A 65 -14.01 31.61 -25.27
C THR A 65 -14.28 32.85 -24.40
N GLN A 66 -13.32 33.77 -24.32
CA GLN A 66 -13.50 35.00 -23.56
C GLN A 66 -14.50 35.91 -24.28
N ALA A 67 -15.34 36.56 -23.50
CA ALA A 67 -16.26 37.56 -24.03
C ALA A 67 -15.47 38.71 -24.70
N PRO A 68 -15.85 39.12 -25.94
CA PRO A 68 -15.19 40.25 -26.58
C PRO A 68 -15.32 41.54 -25.77
N PRO A 69 -14.34 42.46 -25.80
CA PRO A 69 -14.47 43.75 -25.14
C PRO A 69 -15.72 44.50 -25.58
N GLY A 70 -16.50 45.07 -24.63
CA GLY A 70 -17.74 45.78 -24.89
C GLY A 70 -18.98 44.91 -25.10
N SER A 71 -18.85 43.58 -24.93
CA SER A 71 -20.01 42.64 -25.03
C SER A 71 -21.01 42.77 -23.90
N ASP A 72 -20.67 43.35 -22.80
CA ASP A 72 -21.51 43.72 -21.64
C ASP A 72 -22.46 44.91 -21.93
N GLU A 73 -22.10 45.78 -22.89
CA GLU A 73 -22.91 46.91 -23.31
C GLU A 73 -23.98 46.50 -24.34
N ILE A 74 -23.85 45.35 -24.98
CA ILE A 74 -24.74 44.86 -26.02
C ILE A 74 -25.71 43.85 -25.40
N GLY A 75 -26.97 44.23 -25.31
CA GLY A 75 -28.03 43.32 -24.83
C GLY A 75 -28.75 42.61 -26.00
N ILE A 76 -29.08 41.33 -25.76
CA ILE A 76 -29.83 40.51 -26.72
C ILE A 76 -30.96 39.76 -26.00
N THR A 77 -32.09 39.56 -26.71
CA THR A 77 -33.19 38.71 -26.28
C THR A 77 -33.24 37.47 -27.15
N LEU A 78 -33.16 36.28 -26.54
CA LEU A 78 -33.16 35.01 -27.26
C LEU A 78 -34.53 34.36 -27.18
N SER A 79 -35.03 33.80 -28.28
CA SER A 79 -36.25 33.00 -28.31
C SER A 79 -36.00 31.53 -27.92
N GLY A 80 -34.76 31.08 -27.94
CA GLY A 80 -34.37 29.72 -27.60
C GLY A 80 -32.88 29.49 -27.70
N VAL A 81 -32.47 28.31 -27.26
CA VAL A 81 -31.07 27.79 -27.36
C VAL A 81 -31.10 26.41 -28.01
N ASP A 82 -30.49 26.30 -29.19
CA ASP A 82 -30.22 25.03 -29.88
C ASP A 82 -28.90 24.44 -29.34
N LEU A 83 -29.00 23.58 -28.32
CA LEU A 83 -27.87 22.92 -27.68
C LEU A 83 -27.66 21.55 -28.34
N ARG A 84 -26.62 21.44 -29.15
CA ARG A 84 -26.27 20.22 -29.90
C ARG A 84 -25.35 19.30 -29.13
N ASN A 85 -25.47 17.99 -29.35
CA ASN A 85 -24.61 16.93 -28.78
C ASN A 85 -24.60 16.93 -27.23
N ALA A 86 -25.67 17.45 -26.60
CA ALA A 86 -25.79 17.49 -25.14
C ALA A 86 -25.87 16.08 -24.57
N LEU A 87 -25.12 15.81 -23.48
CA LEU A 87 -25.20 14.53 -22.80
C LEU A 87 -26.52 14.41 -22.02
N PRO A 88 -27.31 13.33 -22.20
CA PRO A 88 -28.58 13.13 -21.49
C PRO A 88 -28.41 13.09 -19.96
N GLN A 89 -27.27 12.64 -19.46
CA GLN A 89 -26.96 12.56 -18.03
C GLN A 89 -26.95 13.94 -17.35
N LEU A 90 -26.76 15.01 -18.13
CA LEU A 90 -26.67 16.40 -17.66
C LEU A 90 -27.92 17.23 -18.09
N ALA A 91 -29.06 16.58 -18.26
CA ALA A 91 -30.29 17.25 -18.69
C ALA A 91 -30.70 18.41 -17.77
N ALA A 92 -30.51 18.30 -16.46
CA ALA A 92 -30.82 19.36 -15.51
C ALA A 92 -29.94 20.60 -15.74
N GLN A 93 -28.63 20.45 -15.89
CA GLN A 93 -27.68 21.52 -16.18
C GLN A 93 -27.94 22.14 -17.56
N ASN A 94 -28.21 21.31 -18.57
CA ASN A 94 -28.57 21.77 -19.92
C ASN A 94 -29.83 22.61 -19.91
N ASN A 95 -30.87 22.22 -19.17
CA ASN A 95 -32.13 22.97 -19.05
C ASN A 95 -31.93 24.27 -18.26
N ALA A 96 -31.14 24.25 -17.18
CA ALA A 96 -30.80 25.45 -16.42
C ALA A 96 -30.04 26.48 -17.29
N PHE A 97 -29.10 26.02 -18.10
CA PHE A 97 -28.37 26.84 -19.08
C PHE A 97 -29.33 27.50 -20.08
N LYS A 98 -30.26 26.72 -20.67
CA LYS A 98 -31.26 27.25 -21.60
C LYS A 98 -32.18 28.30 -20.93
N ALA A 99 -32.68 27.99 -19.75
CA ALA A 99 -33.57 28.88 -18.99
C ALA A 99 -32.84 30.18 -18.62
N ARG A 100 -31.55 30.14 -18.21
CA ARG A 100 -30.76 31.32 -17.87
C ARG A 100 -30.66 32.29 -19.05
N LEU A 101 -30.43 31.79 -20.26
CA LEU A 101 -30.27 32.61 -21.47
C LEU A 101 -31.56 33.06 -22.13
N THR A 102 -32.69 32.45 -21.79
CA THR A 102 -34.04 32.81 -22.35
C THR A 102 -34.92 33.55 -21.34
N SER A 103 -34.37 33.96 -20.19
CA SER A 103 -35.13 34.63 -19.12
C SER A 103 -35.51 36.08 -19.40
N GLY A 104 -35.03 36.63 -20.51
CA GLY A 104 -35.28 38.03 -20.91
C GLY A 104 -34.10 38.59 -21.72
N ARG A 105 -33.95 39.93 -21.66
CA ARG A 105 -32.79 40.60 -22.29
C ARG A 105 -31.52 40.40 -21.48
N VAL A 106 -30.53 39.74 -22.05
CA VAL A 106 -29.25 39.46 -21.42
C VAL A 106 -28.09 40.17 -22.15
N PRO A 107 -27.02 40.58 -21.48
CA PRO A 107 -25.82 41.10 -22.17
C PRO A 107 -25.17 39.97 -22.97
N VAL A 108 -24.45 40.32 -24.04
CA VAL A 108 -23.76 39.33 -24.88
C VAL A 108 -22.64 38.63 -24.08
N SER A 109 -22.02 39.30 -23.12
CA SER A 109 -21.04 38.70 -22.18
C SER A 109 -21.64 37.50 -21.42
N GLU A 110 -22.93 37.55 -21.05
CA GLU A 110 -23.65 36.47 -20.35
C GLU A 110 -23.70 35.18 -21.16
N LEU A 111 -23.68 35.24 -22.50
CA LEU A 111 -23.62 34.06 -23.35
C LEU A 111 -22.31 33.29 -23.12
N PHE A 112 -21.21 34.01 -22.97
CA PHE A 112 -19.90 33.43 -22.71
C PHE A 112 -19.76 32.92 -21.27
N ASP A 113 -20.28 33.70 -20.30
CA ASP A 113 -20.24 33.30 -18.87
C ASP A 113 -21.13 32.08 -18.62
N ALA A 114 -22.32 32.03 -19.20
CA ALA A 114 -23.19 30.86 -19.12
C ALA A 114 -22.55 29.61 -19.79
N THR A 115 -21.88 29.81 -20.93
CA THR A 115 -21.19 28.75 -21.65
C THR A 115 -20.03 28.19 -20.80
N ALA A 116 -19.22 29.06 -20.19
CA ALA A 116 -18.15 28.66 -19.29
C ALA A 116 -18.69 27.93 -18.04
N ALA A 117 -19.79 28.42 -17.46
CA ALA A 117 -20.45 27.76 -16.33
C ALA A 117 -21.01 26.37 -16.69
N LEU A 118 -21.54 26.22 -17.91
CA LEU A 118 -21.99 24.90 -18.38
C LEU A 118 -20.80 23.95 -18.58
N GLU A 119 -19.68 24.42 -19.16
CA GLU A 119 -18.45 23.62 -19.31
C GLU A 119 -17.92 23.18 -17.94
N GLU A 120 -17.92 24.08 -16.95
CA GLU A 120 -17.53 23.74 -15.57
C GLU A 120 -18.47 22.69 -14.96
N ALA A 121 -19.78 22.81 -15.16
CA ALA A 121 -20.74 21.81 -14.70
C ALA A 121 -20.54 20.42 -15.34
N TYR A 122 -20.13 20.37 -16.62
CA TYR A 122 -19.74 19.11 -17.26
C TYR A 122 -18.43 18.55 -16.64
N ALA A 123 -17.45 19.41 -16.40
CA ALA A 123 -16.18 19.01 -15.78
C ALA A 123 -16.37 18.50 -14.33
N ASP A 124 -17.24 19.16 -13.54
CA ASP A 124 -17.60 18.75 -12.18
C ASP A 124 -18.35 17.41 -12.15
N ALA A 125 -19.15 17.15 -13.17
CA ALA A 125 -19.79 15.83 -13.36
C ALA A 125 -18.81 14.76 -13.88
N GLY A 126 -17.53 15.11 -14.08
CA GLY A 126 -16.47 14.19 -14.48
C GLY A 126 -16.14 14.18 -15.98
N PHE A 127 -16.85 14.91 -16.81
CA PHE A 127 -16.62 14.96 -18.28
C PHE A 127 -15.56 16.00 -18.65
N VAL A 128 -14.33 15.80 -18.17
CA VAL A 128 -13.24 16.77 -18.23
C VAL A 128 -12.69 17.07 -19.64
N LEU A 129 -13.02 16.25 -20.62
CA LEU A 129 -12.62 16.45 -22.03
C LEU A 129 -13.71 17.18 -22.81
N THR A 130 -14.90 17.39 -22.23
CA THR A 130 -16.00 18.09 -22.91
C THR A 130 -15.71 19.58 -22.97
N ARG A 131 -16.03 20.20 -24.12
CA ARG A 131 -15.99 21.64 -24.37
C ARG A 131 -17.35 22.13 -24.78
N VAL A 132 -17.70 23.33 -24.33
CA VAL A 132 -18.93 24.01 -24.76
C VAL A 132 -18.53 25.18 -25.65
N VAL A 133 -18.89 25.10 -26.91
CA VAL A 133 -18.44 26.03 -27.95
C VAL A 133 -19.59 26.88 -28.46
N LEU A 134 -19.32 28.18 -28.57
CA LEU A 134 -20.19 29.12 -29.32
C LEU A 134 -19.69 29.23 -30.76
N PRO A 135 -20.28 28.53 -31.73
CA PRO A 135 -19.87 28.65 -33.12
C PRO A 135 -20.12 30.06 -33.63
N GLN A 136 -19.34 30.48 -34.60
CA GLN A 136 -19.54 31.79 -35.24
C GLN A 136 -20.96 31.86 -35.84
N GLN A 137 -21.73 32.83 -35.44
CA GLN A 137 -23.13 33.00 -35.83
C GLN A 137 -23.57 34.46 -35.76
N SER A 138 -24.55 34.82 -36.56
CA SER A 138 -25.21 36.13 -36.50
C SER A 138 -26.41 36.06 -35.58
N LEU A 139 -26.35 36.77 -34.44
CA LEU A 139 -27.45 36.84 -33.50
C LEU A 139 -28.25 38.12 -33.70
N ARG A 140 -29.61 38.00 -33.60
CA ARG A 140 -30.56 39.13 -33.63
C ARG A 140 -31.54 38.94 -32.48
N ASP A 141 -32.17 40.00 -32.01
CA ASP A 141 -33.25 39.93 -31.04
C ASP A 141 -34.37 38.98 -31.56
N GLY A 142 -34.81 38.06 -30.70
CA GLY A 142 -35.75 37.00 -31.02
C GLY A 142 -35.12 35.77 -31.73
N GLY A 143 -33.78 35.77 -31.93
CA GLY A 143 -33.08 34.67 -32.54
C GLY A 143 -32.84 33.47 -31.60
N VAL A 144 -32.43 32.34 -32.20
CA VAL A 144 -32.03 31.11 -31.47
C VAL A 144 -30.51 31.07 -31.40
N LEU A 145 -29.97 30.95 -30.19
CA LEU A 145 -28.52 30.76 -29.96
C LEU A 145 -28.17 29.31 -30.28
N ARG A 146 -27.18 29.09 -31.15
CA ARG A 146 -26.61 27.78 -31.38
C ARG A 146 -25.39 27.61 -30.45
N VAL A 147 -25.41 26.51 -29.69
CA VAL A 147 -24.30 26.09 -28.81
C VAL A 147 -23.98 24.64 -29.13
N GLU A 148 -22.72 24.32 -29.26
CA GLU A 148 -22.27 22.98 -29.57
C GLU A 148 -21.45 22.40 -28.40
N ILE A 149 -21.83 21.22 -27.94
CA ILE A 149 -21.06 20.46 -26.98
C ILE A 149 -20.16 19.51 -27.76
N VAL A 150 -18.86 19.76 -27.67
CA VAL A 150 -17.84 18.91 -28.24
C VAL A 150 -17.46 17.88 -27.17
N ASN A 151 -17.96 16.66 -27.32
CA ASN A 151 -17.58 15.54 -26.45
C ASN A 151 -16.19 15.07 -26.82
N GLY A 152 -15.19 15.56 -26.07
CA GLY A 152 -13.81 15.18 -26.31
C GLY A 152 -13.54 13.70 -26.03
N PHE A 153 -12.57 13.12 -26.70
CA PHE A 153 -12.16 11.73 -26.54
C PHE A 153 -10.63 11.60 -26.63
N ILE A 154 -10.10 10.48 -26.18
CA ILE A 154 -8.68 10.14 -26.36
C ILE A 154 -8.53 9.44 -27.70
N GLU A 155 -7.88 10.08 -28.64
CA GLU A 155 -7.59 9.54 -29.98
C GLU A 155 -6.59 8.38 -29.91
N ARG A 156 -5.54 8.56 -29.13
CA ARG A 156 -4.50 7.54 -28.91
C ARG A 156 -3.73 7.78 -27.61
N VAL A 157 -3.13 6.71 -27.13
CA VAL A 157 -2.12 6.76 -26.08
C VAL A 157 -0.76 6.51 -26.75
N ASP A 158 0.13 7.48 -26.67
CA ASP A 158 1.48 7.36 -27.21
C ASP A 158 2.37 6.55 -26.26
N THR A 159 2.66 5.32 -26.67
CA THR A 159 3.50 4.35 -25.97
C THR A 159 4.91 4.27 -26.56
N SER A 160 5.32 5.18 -27.43
CA SER A 160 6.62 5.14 -28.14
C SER A 160 7.82 5.07 -27.19
N ASN A 161 7.74 5.79 -26.05
CA ASN A 161 8.77 5.79 -25.01
C ASN A 161 8.65 4.60 -24.03
N VAL A 162 7.58 3.80 -24.12
CA VAL A 162 7.40 2.64 -23.25
C VAL A 162 8.30 1.50 -23.71
N PRO A 163 9.11 0.92 -22.82
CA PRO A 163 9.97 -0.22 -23.14
C PRO A 163 9.19 -1.41 -23.68
N ALA A 164 9.77 -2.12 -24.64
CA ALA A 164 9.13 -3.24 -25.33
C ALA A 164 8.60 -4.34 -24.38
N ASN A 165 9.25 -4.50 -23.22
CA ASN A 165 8.85 -5.48 -22.21
C ASN A 165 7.49 -5.17 -21.55
N ALA A 166 7.13 -3.90 -21.45
CA ALA A 166 5.90 -3.47 -20.76
C ALA A 166 4.87 -2.88 -21.72
N ARG A 167 5.26 -2.57 -22.98
CA ARG A 167 4.43 -1.84 -23.93
C ARG A 167 3.08 -2.51 -24.18
N SER A 168 3.07 -3.77 -24.53
CA SER A 168 1.83 -4.52 -24.82
C SER A 168 0.88 -4.55 -23.60
N ARG A 169 1.44 -4.63 -22.39
CA ARG A 169 0.66 -4.59 -21.16
C ARG A 169 0.00 -3.23 -20.96
N ILE A 170 0.77 -2.14 -21.14
CA ILE A 170 0.26 -0.76 -21.00
C ILE A 170 -0.79 -0.45 -22.07
N GLU A 171 -0.56 -0.85 -23.32
CA GLU A 171 -1.52 -0.71 -24.41
C GLU A 171 -2.84 -1.41 -24.10
N GLY A 172 -2.79 -2.65 -23.60
CA GLY A 172 -3.99 -3.38 -23.18
C GLY A 172 -4.74 -2.72 -22.01
N LEU A 173 -4.01 -2.15 -21.03
CA LEU A 173 -4.61 -1.43 -19.91
C LEU A 173 -5.22 -0.10 -20.33
N THR A 174 -4.66 0.58 -21.31
CA THR A 174 -5.14 1.89 -21.78
C THR A 174 -6.14 1.79 -22.94
N ALA A 175 -6.26 0.65 -23.60
CA ALA A 175 -7.21 0.45 -24.70
C ALA A 175 -8.68 0.85 -24.38
N PRO A 176 -9.21 0.62 -23.17
CA PRO A 176 -10.60 0.99 -22.86
C PRO A 176 -10.91 2.49 -22.88
N ILE A 177 -9.90 3.37 -22.86
CA ILE A 177 -10.08 4.83 -22.89
C ILE A 177 -9.87 5.44 -24.28
N VAL A 178 -9.36 4.68 -25.24
CA VAL A 178 -9.11 5.15 -26.59
C VAL A 178 -10.41 5.12 -27.39
N ASN A 179 -10.70 6.20 -28.13
CA ASN A 179 -11.90 6.42 -28.95
C ASN A 179 -13.22 6.24 -28.18
N LYS A 180 -13.20 6.48 -26.87
CA LYS A 180 -14.38 6.41 -26.02
C LYS A 180 -15.04 7.78 -25.89
N GLU A 181 -16.22 7.93 -26.46
CA GLU A 181 -17.05 9.11 -26.25
C GLU A 181 -17.60 9.16 -24.82
N GLY A 182 -17.73 10.37 -24.27
CA GLY A 182 -18.26 10.56 -22.91
C GLY A 182 -17.34 9.94 -21.83
N LEU A 183 -16.03 9.88 -22.09
CA LEU A 183 -15.04 9.39 -21.15
C LEU A 183 -15.04 10.24 -19.88
N THR A 184 -15.25 9.57 -18.74
CA THR A 184 -15.21 10.24 -17.44
C THR A 184 -13.79 10.32 -16.88
N ARG A 185 -13.55 11.32 -16.02
CA ARG A 185 -12.31 11.46 -15.27
C ARG A 185 -11.95 10.20 -14.47
N GLY A 186 -12.96 9.57 -13.83
CA GLY A 186 -12.73 8.37 -13.04
C GLY A 186 -12.26 7.18 -13.87
N GLU A 187 -12.82 7.00 -15.07
CA GLU A 187 -12.38 5.95 -16.01
C GLU A 187 -10.98 6.21 -16.53
N LEU A 188 -10.68 7.45 -16.90
CA LEU A 188 -9.35 7.86 -17.34
C LEU A 188 -8.30 7.64 -16.25
N GLU A 189 -8.57 8.12 -15.03
CA GLU A 189 -7.69 7.93 -13.88
C GLU A 189 -7.45 6.44 -13.61
N ARG A 190 -8.50 5.64 -13.57
CA ARG A 190 -8.38 4.20 -13.29
C ARG A 190 -7.42 3.52 -14.26
N GLN A 191 -7.58 3.73 -15.57
CA GLN A 191 -6.76 3.05 -16.57
C GLN A 191 -5.30 3.51 -16.52
N LEU A 192 -5.06 4.80 -16.33
CA LEU A 192 -3.70 5.34 -16.19
C LEU A 192 -3.01 4.89 -14.90
N LEU A 193 -3.76 4.79 -13.81
CA LEU A 193 -3.22 4.28 -12.54
C LEU A 193 -2.91 2.79 -12.63
N LEU A 194 -3.77 1.98 -13.28
CA LEU A 194 -3.49 0.56 -13.54
C LEU A 194 -2.27 0.37 -14.45
N ALA A 195 -2.07 1.26 -15.43
CA ALA A 195 -0.88 1.26 -16.26
C ALA A 195 0.40 1.63 -15.47
N GLY A 196 0.27 2.52 -14.48
CA GLY A 196 1.34 2.88 -13.55
C GLY A 196 1.63 1.81 -12.49
N ASP A 197 0.69 0.89 -12.24
CA ASP A 197 0.87 -0.25 -11.31
C ASP A 197 1.65 -1.42 -11.94
N VAL A 198 2.05 -1.33 -13.22
CA VAL A 198 2.89 -2.35 -13.86
C VAL A 198 4.26 -2.38 -13.18
N PRO A 199 4.73 -3.55 -12.71
CA PRO A 199 5.97 -3.66 -11.96
C PRO A 199 7.19 -3.11 -12.70
N GLY A 200 8.05 -2.43 -11.95
CA GLY A 200 9.26 -1.80 -12.50
C GLY A 200 9.01 -0.53 -13.32
N ILE A 201 7.77 -0.02 -13.33
CA ILE A 201 7.41 1.22 -14.04
C ILE A 201 7.04 2.32 -13.06
N ALA A 202 7.59 3.51 -13.29
CA ALA A 202 7.15 4.76 -12.71
C ALA A 202 6.63 5.64 -13.87
N LEU A 203 5.31 5.72 -14.02
CA LEU A 203 4.66 6.31 -15.18
C LEU A 203 4.32 7.78 -14.94
N LYS A 204 4.79 8.66 -15.84
CA LYS A 204 4.30 10.03 -15.99
C LYS A 204 3.44 10.10 -17.25
N SER A 205 2.42 10.94 -17.24
CA SER A 205 1.56 11.15 -18.40
C SER A 205 1.27 12.64 -18.59
N ALA A 206 1.21 13.03 -19.86
CA ALA A 206 0.82 14.38 -20.27
C ALA A 206 -0.30 14.29 -21.31
N LEU A 207 -1.26 15.20 -21.23
CA LEU A 207 -2.35 15.33 -22.19
C LEU A 207 -2.01 16.43 -23.19
N GLY A 208 -2.05 16.11 -24.48
CA GLY A 208 -1.88 17.04 -25.59
C GLY A 208 -3.10 17.07 -26.51
N ALA A 209 -3.16 18.03 -27.42
CA ALA A 209 -4.16 18.05 -28.47
C ALA A 209 -3.91 16.90 -29.46
N GLY A 210 -4.98 16.28 -29.94
CA GLY A 210 -4.93 15.30 -31.00
C GLY A 210 -5.04 15.93 -32.40
N ASP A 211 -5.12 15.08 -33.40
CA ASP A 211 -5.17 15.50 -34.81
C ASP A 211 -6.62 15.78 -35.27
N GLU A 212 -7.61 15.15 -34.62
CA GLU A 212 -9.03 15.35 -34.91
C GLU A 212 -9.65 16.44 -34.01
N PRO A 213 -10.67 17.18 -34.49
CA PRO A 213 -11.37 18.15 -33.67
C PRO A 213 -11.98 17.51 -32.39
N GLY A 214 -11.63 18.03 -31.23
CA GLY A 214 -12.09 17.50 -29.95
C GLY A 214 -11.29 16.31 -29.44
N SER A 215 -10.32 15.82 -30.19
CA SER A 215 -9.46 14.72 -29.76
C SER A 215 -8.29 15.19 -28.87
N ALA A 216 -7.82 14.27 -28.05
CA ALA A 216 -6.64 14.44 -27.21
C ALA A 216 -5.73 13.21 -27.31
N VAL A 217 -4.43 13.44 -27.14
CA VAL A 217 -3.41 12.39 -27.10
C VAL A 217 -2.78 12.34 -25.71
N ILE A 218 -2.65 11.15 -25.16
CA ILE A 218 -1.91 10.95 -23.91
C ILE A 218 -0.51 10.49 -24.26
N ALA A 219 0.49 11.29 -23.94
CA ALA A 219 1.90 10.91 -24.03
C ALA A 219 2.35 10.28 -22.72
N LEU A 220 2.96 9.10 -22.78
CA LEU A 220 3.50 8.39 -21.63
C LEU A 220 5.01 8.54 -21.58
N ASP A 221 5.53 8.91 -20.38
CA ASP A 221 6.95 9.03 -20.10
C ASP A 221 7.31 8.15 -18.89
N PRO A 222 7.68 6.89 -19.10
CA PRO A 222 8.01 5.96 -18.04
C PRO A 222 9.49 6.00 -17.67
N GLU A 223 9.78 5.95 -16.35
CA GLU A 223 11.04 5.39 -15.86
C GLU A 223 10.82 3.89 -15.69
N TYR A 224 11.66 3.04 -16.28
CA TYR A 224 11.55 1.58 -16.20
C TYR A 224 12.81 0.93 -15.68
N ARG A 225 12.63 -0.03 -14.78
CA ARG A 225 13.67 -0.90 -14.24
C ARG A 225 13.30 -2.37 -14.46
N LYS A 226 14.10 -3.06 -15.25
CA LYS A 226 13.94 -4.50 -15.46
C LYS A 226 14.20 -5.30 -14.18
N VAL A 227 15.14 -4.83 -13.37
CA VAL A 227 15.46 -5.42 -12.06
C VAL A 227 15.39 -4.30 -11.04
N THR A 228 14.66 -4.57 -9.96
CA THR A 228 14.60 -3.76 -8.75
C THR A 228 14.99 -4.61 -7.57
N GLY A 229 15.45 -3.98 -6.49
CA GLY A 229 15.82 -4.73 -5.31
C GLY A 229 16.08 -3.83 -4.11
N PHE A 230 16.31 -4.48 -3.00
CA PHE A 230 16.72 -3.80 -1.78
C PHE A 230 17.68 -4.67 -0.98
N ALA A 231 18.49 -4.00 -0.17
CA ALA A 231 19.31 -4.58 0.88
C ALA A 231 19.05 -3.82 2.16
N GLY A 232 18.87 -4.54 3.25
CA GLY A 232 18.60 -3.94 4.55
C GLY A 232 19.28 -4.70 5.69
N PHE A 233 19.29 -4.07 6.85
CA PHE A 233 19.75 -4.66 8.10
C PHE A 233 18.96 -4.11 9.27
N GLY A 234 18.97 -4.83 10.39
CA GLY A 234 18.37 -4.38 11.63
C GLY A 234 18.80 -5.24 12.80
N ASN A 235 18.42 -4.81 14.01
CA ASN A 235 18.65 -5.57 15.23
C ASN A 235 17.36 -5.93 15.96
N PRO A 236 16.35 -6.44 15.25
CA PRO A 236 15.06 -6.73 15.87
C PRO A 236 15.06 -8.04 16.66
N THR A 237 15.96 -8.98 16.35
CA THR A 237 16.00 -10.35 16.86
C THR A 237 16.66 -10.46 18.23
N ASP A 238 16.29 -11.51 18.95
CA ASP A 238 16.95 -11.92 20.18
C ASP A 238 18.41 -12.34 19.96
N VAL A 239 19.18 -12.39 21.04
CA VAL A 239 20.58 -12.80 21.03
C VAL A 239 20.74 -14.23 20.50
N GLY A 240 19.85 -15.14 20.89
CA GLY A 240 19.88 -16.54 20.48
C GLY A 240 19.74 -16.74 18.98
N LEU A 241 18.96 -15.88 18.31
CA LEU A 241 18.82 -15.90 16.85
C LEU A 241 19.83 -15.01 16.10
N GLY A 242 20.79 -14.39 16.84
CA GLY A 242 21.71 -13.42 16.29
C GLY A 242 21.08 -12.02 16.19
N ARG A 243 21.51 -11.10 17.07
CA ARG A 243 20.94 -9.75 17.22
C ARG A 243 20.76 -8.95 15.94
N VAL A 244 21.58 -9.21 14.94
CA VAL A 244 21.55 -8.51 13.66
C VAL A 244 21.04 -9.44 12.58
N ALA A 245 20.00 -8.99 11.89
CA ALA A 245 19.50 -9.65 10.70
C ALA A 245 19.74 -8.78 9.47
N PHE A 246 20.03 -9.39 8.35
CA PHE A 246 19.99 -8.74 7.04
C PHE A 246 18.68 -9.10 6.32
N ASN A 247 18.33 -8.25 5.36
CA ASN A 247 17.20 -8.46 4.47
C ASN A 247 17.62 -8.15 3.03
N LEU A 248 17.40 -9.07 2.12
CA LEU A 248 17.66 -8.90 0.70
C LEU A 248 16.40 -9.20 -0.10
N GLY A 249 16.13 -8.38 -1.09
CA GLY A 249 15.05 -8.62 -2.05
C GLY A 249 15.49 -8.27 -3.45
N MET A 250 15.05 -9.06 -4.41
CA MET A 250 15.24 -8.81 -5.84
C MET A 250 13.93 -9.12 -6.58
N GLU A 251 13.59 -8.25 -7.51
CA GLU A 251 12.47 -8.45 -8.43
C GLU A 251 12.96 -8.36 -9.88
N VAL A 252 12.46 -9.25 -10.72
CA VAL A 252 12.67 -9.21 -12.17
C VAL A 252 11.33 -8.88 -12.83
N ASN A 253 11.24 -7.69 -13.39
CA ASN A 253 9.99 -7.09 -13.87
C ASN A 253 9.79 -7.35 -15.37
N SER A 254 8.65 -7.90 -15.72
CA SER A 254 8.18 -8.17 -17.08
C SER A 254 9.18 -8.95 -17.96
N PRO A 255 9.87 -10.01 -17.47
CA PRO A 255 10.77 -10.78 -18.33
C PRO A 255 10.04 -11.50 -19.47
N LEU A 256 8.79 -11.91 -19.29
CA LEU A 256 7.94 -12.58 -20.28
C LEU A 256 7.02 -11.61 -21.04
N LYS A 257 7.10 -10.30 -20.75
CA LYS A 257 6.37 -9.19 -21.42
C LYS A 257 4.86 -9.14 -21.15
N PHE A 258 4.37 -9.76 -20.06
CA PHE A 258 2.96 -9.73 -19.65
C PHE A 258 2.67 -8.74 -18.50
N GLY A 259 3.71 -8.07 -17.96
CA GLY A 259 3.60 -7.24 -16.76
C GLY A 259 3.72 -8.04 -15.48
N GLU A 260 4.28 -9.23 -15.54
CA GLU A 260 4.56 -10.11 -14.41
C GLU A 260 5.84 -9.71 -13.67
N THR A 261 5.96 -10.16 -12.43
CA THR A 261 7.17 -10.02 -11.63
C THR A 261 7.52 -11.34 -10.97
N PHE A 262 8.78 -11.74 -11.09
CA PHE A 262 9.35 -12.81 -10.28
C PHE A 262 10.18 -12.17 -9.18
N TYR A 263 10.06 -12.68 -7.96
CA TYR A 263 10.78 -12.14 -6.83
C TYR A 263 11.48 -13.20 -5.99
N PHE A 264 12.54 -12.77 -5.35
CA PHE A 264 13.33 -13.53 -4.38
C PHE A 264 13.50 -12.69 -3.12
N ARG A 265 13.41 -13.34 -1.96
CA ARG A 265 13.63 -12.73 -0.64
C ARG A 265 14.54 -13.62 0.18
N ALA A 266 15.48 -13.00 0.91
CA ALA A 266 16.35 -13.67 1.86
C ALA A 266 16.52 -12.79 3.09
N SER A 267 16.37 -13.36 4.28
CA SER A 267 16.57 -12.67 5.55
C SER A 267 17.10 -13.63 6.60
N GLY A 268 17.88 -13.13 7.55
CA GLY A 268 18.37 -13.93 8.66
C GLY A 268 19.68 -13.42 9.26
N ALA A 269 20.27 -14.21 10.14
CA ALA A 269 21.55 -13.92 10.79
C ALA A 269 22.70 -14.07 9.77
N PRO A 270 23.54 -13.04 9.58
CA PRO A 270 24.57 -13.07 8.53
C PRO A 270 25.73 -14.04 8.82
N GLN A 271 25.98 -14.39 10.10
CA GLN A 271 27.15 -15.17 10.51
C GLN A 271 27.12 -16.62 10.03
N ASP A 272 25.93 -17.22 10.01
CA ASP A 272 25.73 -18.65 9.75
C ASP A 272 24.60 -18.93 8.73
N TYR A 273 24.19 -17.92 7.98
CA TYR A 273 23.08 -18.00 7.03
C TYR A 273 23.18 -19.15 6.02
N PHE A 274 24.40 -19.45 5.58
CA PHE A 274 24.68 -20.52 4.60
C PHE A 274 25.10 -21.83 5.25
N SER A 275 25.03 -21.94 6.58
CA SER A 275 25.29 -23.19 7.28
C SER A 275 24.10 -24.16 7.17
N ASP A 276 24.35 -25.42 7.53
CA ASP A 276 23.30 -26.45 7.63
C ASP A 276 22.34 -26.17 8.80
N ASP A 277 22.82 -25.45 9.81
CA ASP A 277 22.11 -25.12 11.04
C ASP A 277 22.16 -23.60 11.29
N PRO A 278 21.43 -22.77 10.51
CA PRO A 278 21.43 -21.34 10.69
C PRO A 278 20.67 -20.94 11.97
N ARG A 279 21.18 -19.93 12.70
CA ARG A 279 20.43 -19.34 13.83
C ARG A 279 19.07 -18.82 13.39
N SER A 280 19.04 -18.14 12.26
CA SER A 280 17.79 -17.74 11.59
C SER A 280 18.02 -17.60 10.09
N ARG A 281 17.11 -18.17 9.31
CA ARG A 281 17.09 -18.06 7.84
C ARG A 281 15.66 -18.06 7.34
N ILE A 282 15.34 -17.11 6.49
CA ILE A 282 14.09 -17.05 5.72
C ILE A 282 14.47 -16.95 4.25
N LEU A 283 13.84 -17.77 3.44
CA LEU A 283 13.92 -17.75 1.99
C LEU A 283 12.52 -17.72 1.41
N ALA A 284 12.29 -16.85 0.43
CA ALA A 284 11.05 -16.92 -0.34
C ALA A 284 11.31 -16.65 -1.82
N VAL A 285 10.54 -17.34 -2.64
CA VAL A 285 10.45 -17.09 -4.08
C VAL A 285 8.99 -17.01 -4.48
N GLY A 286 8.70 -16.17 -5.45
CA GLY A 286 7.33 -16.07 -5.91
C GLY A 286 7.21 -15.34 -7.25
N ALA A 287 5.98 -15.31 -7.72
CA ALA A 287 5.60 -14.62 -8.94
C ALA A 287 4.27 -13.89 -8.73
N VAL A 288 4.18 -12.67 -9.26
CA VAL A 288 2.92 -11.94 -9.41
C VAL A 288 2.62 -11.86 -10.91
N VAL A 289 1.51 -12.44 -11.31
CA VAL A 289 1.09 -12.52 -12.70
C VAL A 289 -0.25 -11.80 -12.88
N PRO A 290 -0.32 -10.76 -13.72
CA PRO A 290 -1.57 -10.10 -14.00
C PRO A 290 -2.47 -10.99 -14.89
N LEU A 291 -3.76 -11.04 -14.55
CA LEU A 291 -4.77 -11.80 -15.28
C LEU A 291 -5.71 -10.84 -16.04
N GLY A 292 -5.58 -10.80 -17.37
CA GLY A 292 -6.32 -9.83 -18.21
C GLY A 292 -5.86 -8.38 -17.95
N PHE A 293 -6.71 -7.40 -18.25
CA PHE A 293 -6.40 -5.96 -18.19
C PHE A 293 -7.27 -5.17 -17.19
N SER A 294 -7.95 -5.87 -16.29
CA SER A 294 -8.83 -5.23 -15.27
C SER A 294 -8.12 -4.87 -13.97
N GLY A 295 -6.85 -5.27 -13.82
CA GLY A 295 -6.06 -5.14 -12.59
C GLY A 295 -6.08 -6.39 -11.70
N LEU A 296 -6.76 -7.48 -12.10
CA LEU A 296 -6.69 -8.77 -11.39
C LEU A 296 -5.27 -9.34 -11.46
N THR A 297 -4.74 -9.80 -10.33
CA THR A 297 -3.42 -10.43 -10.21
C THR A 297 -3.50 -11.75 -9.48
N LEU A 298 -2.67 -12.70 -9.91
CA LEU A 298 -2.38 -13.95 -9.22
C LEU A 298 -0.97 -13.86 -8.63
N ASN A 299 -0.82 -14.11 -7.34
CA ASN A 299 0.46 -14.32 -6.69
C ASN A 299 0.60 -15.78 -6.26
N VAL A 300 1.77 -16.35 -6.55
CA VAL A 300 2.19 -17.66 -6.03
C VAL A 300 3.49 -17.43 -5.28
N GLU A 301 3.58 -17.90 -4.02
CA GLU A 301 4.72 -17.72 -3.13
C GLU A 301 5.08 -19.02 -2.44
N LEU A 302 6.35 -19.36 -2.42
CA LEU A 302 6.93 -20.44 -1.62
C LEU A 302 7.89 -19.81 -0.62
N THR A 303 7.68 -20.09 0.66
CA THR A 303 8.50 -19.57 1.77
C THR A 303 9.02 -20.74 2.59
N SER A 304 10.29 -20.71 2.93
CA SER A 304 10.93 -21.66 3.85
C SER A 304 11.74 -20.89 4.87
N SER A 305 11.63 -21.28 6.14
CA SER A 305 12.32 -20.67 7.25
C SER A 305 12.88 -21.73 8.19
N ASP A 306 14.09 -21.47 8.68
CA ASP A 306 14.76 -22.31 9.68
C ASP A 306 15.19 -21.45 10.86
N THR A 307 15.06 -22.00 12.08
CA THR A 307 15.73 -21.43 13.27
C THR A 307 16.41 -22.51 14.08
N LYS A 308 17.60 -22.15 14.60
CA LYS A 308 18.35 -22.90 15.62
C LYS A 308 18.96 -21.90 16.59
N PRO A 309 18.19 -21.49 17.61
CA PRO A 309 18.69 -20.57 18.62
C PRO A 309 19.96 -21.10 19.30
N ASP A 310 20.86 -20.19 19.63
CA ASP A 310 22.09 -20.48 20.39
C ASP A 310 21.74 -20.61 21.88
N ASP A 311 21.16 -21.74 22.23
CA ASP A 311 20.75 -22.10 23.59
C ASP A 311 21.30 -23.48 23.95
N ASP A 312 22.24 -23.50 24.90
CA ASP A 312 22.89 -24.74 25.40
C ASP A 312 22.02 -25.49 26.42
N VAL A 313 20.96 -24.84 26.96
CA VAL A 313 20.11 -25.45 28.00
C VAL A 313 18.97 -26.24 27.38
N VAL A 314 18.33 -25.67 26.38
CA VAL A 314 17.22 -26.31 25.64
C VAL A 314 17.48 -26.14 24.14
N PRO A 315 18.44 -26.91 23.60
CA PRO A 315 18.77 -26.77 22.18
C PRO A 315 17.63 -27.27 21.31
N THR A 316 17.06 -26.37 20.53
CA THR A 316 15.94 -26.67 19.63
C THR A 316 16.28 -26.31 18.19
N ARG A 317 15.53 -26.92 17.27
CA ARG A 317 15.49 -26.52 15.88
C ARG A 317 14.03 -26.41 15.42
N SER A 318 13.70 -25.37 14.69
CA SER A 318 12.39 -25.23 14.07
C SER A 318 12.52 -25.03 12.56
N SER A 319 11.54 -25.53 11.82
CA SER A 319 11.38 -25.31 10.38
C SER A 319 9.93 -24.96 10.06
N PHE A 320 9.77 -23.96 9.19
CA PHE A 320 8.45 -23.52 8.71
C PHE A 320 8.46 -23.40 7.21
N ASP A 321 7.52 -24.09 6.56
CA ASP A 321 7.30 -24.02 5.12
C ASP A 321 5.88 -23.52 4.83
N ARG A 322 5.73 -22.60 3.88
CA ARG A 322 4.44 -22.08 3.44
C ARG A 322 4.36 -22.00 1.92
N GLN A 323 3.27 -22.51 1.38
CA GLN A 323 2.87 -22.38 -0.03
C GLN A 323 1.61 -21.52 -0.07
N SER A 324 1.66 -20.41 -0.82
CA SER A 324 0.55 -19.46 -0.91
C SER A 324 0.12 -19.26 -2.35
N VAL A 325 -1.18 -19.28 -2.57
CA VAL A 325 -1.81 -18.82 -3.82
C VAL A 325 -2.79 -17.72 -3.48
N ARG A 326 -2.62 -16.53 -4.08
CA ARG A 326 -3.41 -15.35 -3.76
C ARG A 326 -3.91 -14.66 -5.02
N LEU A 327 -5.21 -14.36 -5.05
CA LEU A 327 -5.86 -13.52 -6.05
C LEU A 327 -6.15 -12.15 -5.44
N SER A 328 -5.80 -11.07 -6.12
CA SER A 328 -6.06 -9.70 -5.68
C SER A 328 -6.70 -8.89 -6.80
N TYR A 329 -7.72 -8.09 -6.45
CA TYR A 329 -8.44 -7.25 -7.41
C TYR A 329 -8.69 -5.84 -6.86
N PRO A 330 -8.30 -4.77 -7.59
CA PRO A 330 -8.59 -3.39 -7.21
C PRO A 330 -10.01 -3.00 -7.63
N PHE A 331 -10.97 -3.11 -6.71
CA PHE A 331 -12.37 -2.72 -6.94
C PHE A 331 -12.49 -1.22 -7.24
N VAL A 332 -11.77 -0.41 -6.46
CA VAL A 332 -11.62 1.03 -6.69
C VAL A 332 -10.15 1.37 -6.82
N ARG A 333 -9.78 2.04 -7.91
CA ARG A 333 -8.43 2.55 -8.13
C ARG A 333 -8.52 3.98 -8.61
N SER A 334 -8.32 4.93 -7.71
CA SER A 334 -8.32 6.37 -7.97
C SER A 334 -7.19 7.04 -7.18
N ARG A 335 -6.99 8.33 -7.38
CA ARG A 335 -6.01 9.09 -6.60
C ARG A 335 -6.42 9.24 -5.14
N GLN A 336 -7.71 9.33 -4.87
CA GLN A 336 -8.23 9.61 -3.55
C GLN A 336 -8.58 8.35 -2.78
N LEU A 337 -9.23 7.37 -3.42
CA LEU A 337 -9.71 6.15 -2.80
C LEU A 337 -9.20 4.94 -3.56
N ASN A 338 -8.57 4.02 -2.84
CA ASN A 338 -8.22 2.71 -3.37
C ASN A 338 -8.83 1.64 -2.49
N VAL A 339 -9.51 0.67 -3.11
CA VAL A 339 -10.11 -0.48 -2.43
C VAL A 339 -9.66 -1.73 -3.15
N THR A 340 -8.95 -2.59 -2.45
CA THR A 340 -8.46 -3.87 -3.00
C THR A 340 -9.04 -5.01 -2.18
N GLY A 341 -9.56 -6.03 -2.85
CA GLY A 341 -9.94 -7.29 -2.23
C GLY A 341 -8.98 -8.40 -2.59
N GLN A 342 -8.86 -9.40 -1.72
CA GLN A 342 -8.03 -10.58 -1.95
C GLN A 342 -8.68 -11.85 -1.43
N VAL A 343 -8.35 -12.95 -2.08
CA VAL A 343 -8.61 -14.32 -1.60
C VAL A 343 -7.29 -15.07 -1.67
N ALA A 344 -6.94 -15.79 -0.61
CA ALA A 344 -5.71 -16.57 -0.57
C ALA A 344 -5.96 -17.96 0.03
N LEU A 345 -5.20 -18.94 -0.43
CA LEU A 345 -5.06 -20.25 0.18
C LEU A 345 -3.59 -20.42 0.58
N ASP A 346 -3.35 -20.66 1.85
CA ASP A 346 -2.04 -20.93 2.43
C ASP A 346 -2.01 -22.38 2.92
N LEU A 347 -0.99 -23.13 2.51
CA LEU A 347 -0.65 -24.45 3.06
C LEU A 347 0.62 -24.28 3.87
N GLN A 348 0.59 -24.63 5.15
CA GLN A 348 1.68 -24.38 6.10
C GLN A 348 2.10 -25.68 6.79
N SER A 349 3.40 -25.83 7.01
CA SER A 349 3.98 -26.88 7.85
C SER A 349 4.95 -26.21 8.83
N ASP A 350 4.71 -26.35 10.13
CA ASP A 350 5.54 -25.81 11.22
C ASP A 350 5.96 -26.95 12.16
N LYS A 351 7.26 -27.07 12.40
CA LYS A 351 7.85 -28.17 13.18
C LYS A 351 8.91 -27.64 14.12
N GLN A 352 8.95 -28.19 15.32
CA GLN A 352 10.01 -27.95 16.27
C GLN A 352 10.50 -29.25 16.87
N ASP A 353 11.82 -29.43 16.88
CA ASP A 353 12.50 -30.57 17.46
C ASP A 353 13.41 -30.13 18.62
N LEU A 354 13.47 -30.94 19.68
CA LEU A 354 14.51 -30.89 20.70
C LEU A 354 15.73 -31.64 20.17
N LEU A 355 16.91 -31.03 20.29
CA LEU A 355 18.16 -31.62 19.85
C LEU A 355 18.83 -32.36 21.02
N GLY A 356 18.91 -33.67 20.91
CA GLY A 356 19.57 -34.55 21.91
C GLY A 356 21.04 -34.84 21.59
N ALA A 357 21.72 -35.48 22.52
CA ALA A 357 23.10 -35.93 22.35
C ALA A 357 23.24 -36.85 21.12
N GLY A 358 24.33 -36.70 20.39
CA GLY A 358 24.64 -37.50 19.21
C GLY A 358 23.79 -37.18 17.98
N GLY A 359 23.12 -36.04 17.95
CA GLY A 359 22.30 -35.59 16.82
C GLY A 359 20.87 -36.17 16.78
N ALA A 360 20.43 -36.78 17.87
CA ALA A 360 19.06 -37.26 18.02
C ALA A 360 18.10 -36.08 17.97
N ARG A 361 16.94 -36.24 17.29
CA ARG A 361 15.87 -35.26 17.23
C ARG A 361 14.61 -35.84 17.83
N VAL A 362 14.03 -35.13 18.78
CA VAL A 362 12.76 -35.50 19.39
C VAL A 362 11.73 -34.43 19.04
N PRO A 363 10.68 -34.78 18.31
CA PRO A 363 9.65 -33.82 17.94
C PRO A 363 9.00 -33.22 19.19
N ILE A 364 8.95 -31.88 19.28
CA ILE A 364 8.20 -31.15 20.29
C ILE A 364 6.77 -30.97 19.81
N TYR A 365 6.62 -30.49 18.56
CA TYR A 365 5.32 -30.37 17.90
C TYR A 365 5.44 -30.45 16.38
N ARG A 366 4.31 -30.68 15.73
CA ARG A 366 4.15 -30.60 14.29
C ARG A 366 2.75 -30.08 13.94
N ASP A 367 2.69 -28.92 13.29
CA ASP A 367 1.47 -28.35 12.72
C ASP A 367 1.51 -28.50 11.21
N GLU A 368 0.42 -28.96 10.63
CA GLU A 368 0.15 -28.93 9.19
C GLU A 368 -1.24 -28.35 9.02
N ILE A 369 -1.34 -27.14 8.47
CA ILE A 369 -2.61 -26.43 8.38
C ILE A 369 -2.84 -25.88 6.98
N SER A 370 -4.11 -25.81 6.62
CA SER A 370 -4.59 -25.23 5.38
C SER A 370 -5.54 -24.09 5.71
N VAL A 371 -5.26 -22.90 5.23
CA VAL A 371 -6.00 -21.69 5.63
C VAL A 371 -6.51 -20.94 4.42
N LEU A 372 -7.83 -20.78 4.35
CA LEU A 372 -8.49 -19.92 3.37
C LEU A 372 -8.68 -18.53 3.96
N ARG A 373 -8.21 -17.51 3.24
CA ARG A 373 -8.25 -16.11 3.70
C ARG A 373 -9.04 -15.24 2.75
N PHE A 374 -9.93 -14.41 3.31
CA PHE A 374 -10.66 -13.38 2.61
C PHE A 374 -10.24 -12.03 3.18
N GLY A 375 -9.69 -11.17 2.36
CA GLY A 375 -9.15 -9.90 2.82
C GLY A 375 -9.58 -8.71 1.98
N GLY A 376 -9.47 -7.55 2.57
CA GLY A 376 -9.66 -6.27 1.89
C GLY A 376 -8.82 -5.18 2.51
N SER A 377 -8.39 -4.24 1.68
CA SER A 377 -7.67 -3.04 2.11
C SER A 377 -8.24 -1.79 1.48
N VAL A 378 -8.19 -0.71 2.23
CA VAL A 378 -8.64 0.63 1.81
C VAL A 378 -7.50 1.61 2.08
N SER A 379 -7.17 2.46 1.09
CA SER A 379 -6.31 3.62 1.28
C SER A 379 -7.07 4.87 0.85
N TYR A 380 -7.18 5.85 1.73
CA TYR A 380 -7.87 7.10 1.48
C TYR A 380 -6.93 8.30 1.67
N PHE A 381 -6.77 9.08 0.61
CA PHE A 381 -5.98 10.31 0.57
C PHE A 381 -6.93 11.50 0.76
N HIS A 382 -6.83 12.15 1.90
CA HIS A 382 -7.69 13.26 2.26
C HIS A 382 -7.28 14.55 1.55
N LYS A 383 -8.17 15.55 1.53
CA LYS A 383 -7.91 16.86 0.90
C LYS A 383 -6.85 17.69 1.64
N ASP A 384 -6.61 17.40 2.91
CA ASP A 384 -5.59 18.03 3.77
C ASP A 384 -4.24 17.29 3.74
N ASP A 385 -4.03 16.47 2.71
CA ASP A 385 -2.85 15.62 2.51
C ASP A 385 -2.64 14.56 3.62
N SER A 386 -3.63 14.33 4.50
CA SER A 386 -3.59 13.20 5.42
C SER A 386 -3.93 11.90 4.68
N VAL A 387 -3.40 10.79 5.19
CA VAL A 387 -3.60 9.46 4.61
C VAL A 387 -4.14 8.52 5.68
N THR A 388 -5.18 7.78 5.32
CA THR A 388 -5.74 6.70 6.13
C THR A 388 -5.64 5.39 5.36
N GLU A 389 -5.11 4.37 5.99
CA GLU A 389 -5.10 3.02 5.45
C GLU A 389 -5.71 2.07 6.47
N ALA A 390 -6.47 1.10 5.99
CA ALA A 390 -7.07 0.06 6.82
C ALA A 390 -7.12 -1.26 6.04
N GLY A 391 -7.01 -2.38 6.76
CA GLY A 391 -7.13 -3.71 6.20
C GLY A 391 -7.87 -4.63 7.16
N LEU A 392 -8.59 -5.60 6.60
CA LEU A 392 -9.24 -6.69 7.33
C LEU A 392 -9.00 -8.00 6.60
N ILE A 393 -8.75 -9.07 7.35
CA ILE A 393 -8.56 -10.43 6.83
C ILE A 393 -9.32 -11.39 7.74
N LEU A 394 -10.33 -12.06 7.19
CA LEU A 394 -10.97 -13.22 7.78
C LEU A 394 -10.23 -14.47 7.33
N SER A 395 -9.80 -15.29 8.26
CA SER A 395 -9.11 -16.56 7.99
C SER A 395 -9.92 -17.72 8.54
N GLN A 396 -10.07 -18.76 7.73
CA GLN A 396 -10.71 -20.01 8.09
C GLN A 396 -9.71 -21.14 7.91
N GLY A 397 -9.38 -21.83 8.98
CA GLY A 397 -8.68 -23.11 8.93
C GLY A 397 -9.57 -24.18 8.30
N LEU A 398 -8.99 -25.09 7.56
CA LEU A 398 -9.69 -26.15 6.83
C LEU A 398 -9.09 -27.50 7.19
N ASP A 399 -9.93 -28.44 7.58
CA ASP A 399 -9.57 -29.87 7.66
C ASP A 399 -9.54 -30.45 6.24
N ALA A 400 -8.56 -30.02 5.43
CA ALA A 400 -8.41 -30.40 4.02
C ALA A 400 -6.96 -30.18 3.56
N PHE A 401 -6.62 -30.65 2.37
CA PHE A 401 -5.32 -30.45 1.72
C PHE A 401 -4.11 -30.89 2.55
N GLY A 402 -4.26 -31.91 3.41
CA GLY A 402 -3.21 -32.42 4.26
C GLY A 402 -3.07 -31.69 5.60
N ALA A 403 -4.07 -30.90 6.00
CA ALA A 403 -4.14 -30.36 7.34
C ALA A 403 -4.18 -31.47 8.37
N ARG A 404 -3.56 -31.25 9.54
CA ARG A 404 -3.45 -32.22 10.62
C ARG A 404 -4.28 -31.77 11.79
N THR A 405 -5.30 -32.56 12.11
CA THR A 405 -6.23 -32.29 13.21
C THR A 405 -5.63 -32.66 14.59
N ALA A 406 -6.21 -32.11 15.64
CA ALA A 406 -5.85 -32.46 17.03
C ALA A 406 -6.01 -33.98 17.31
N ALA A 407 -7.00 -34.64 16.68
CA ALA A 407 -7.24 -36.08 16.82
C ALA A 407 -6.11 -36.89 16.16
N GLU A 408 -5.66 -36.50 14.97
CA GLU A 408 -4.53 -37.15 14.29
C GLU A 408 -3.23 -36.92 15.04
N ALA A 409 -3.01 -35.69 15.57
CA ALA A 409 -1.88 -35.36 16.41
C ALA A 409 -1.77 -36.27 17.65
N ALA A 410 -2.90 -36.50 18.31
CA ALA A 410 -2.99 -37.40 19.46
C ALA A 410 -2.71 -38.87 19.06
N ALA A 411 -3.23 -39.32 17.91
CA ALA A 411 -3.01 -40.69 17.40
C ALA A 411 -1.53 -40.95 17.02
N GLU A 412 -0.84 -39.95 16.48
CA GLU A 412 0.56 -40.02 16.08
C GLU A 412 1.54 -39.82 17.25
N GLY A 413 1.08 -39.33 18.37
CA GLY A 413 1.91 -39.05 19.56
C GLY A 413 2.83 -37.85 19.42
N VAL A 414 2.64 -36.97 18.43
CA VAL A 414 3.31 -35.69 18.29
C VAL A 414 2.26 -34.60 18.37
N PRO A 415 2.26 -33.74 19.40
CA PRO A 415 1.20 -32.74 19.59
C PRO A 415 1.23 -31.64 18.51
N LEU A 416 0.16 -30.85 18.42
CA LEU A 416 0.18 -29.54 17.80
C LEU A 416 0.95 -28.57 18.70
N SER A 417 1.37 -27.43 18.15
CA SER A 417 2.19 -26.42 18.86
C SER A 417 1.48 -25.81 20.07
N ARG A 418 0.14 -25.86 20.11
CA ARG A 418 -0.67 -25.34 21.21
C ARG A 418 -1.72 -26.35 21.67
N ALA A 419 -1.90 -26.43 22.99
CA ALA A 419 -2.93 -27.28 23.58
C ALA A 419 -4.33 -26.71 23.25
N GLY A 420 -5.21 -27.59 22.75
CA GLY A 420 -6.57 -27.21 22.35
C GLY A 420 -6.69 -26.57 20.97
N ALA A 421 -5.59 -26.28 20.27
CA ALA A 421 -5.64 -25.85 18.88
C ALA A 421 -6.06 -27.00 17.95
N ASP A 422 -6.67 -26.67 16.83
CA ASP A 422 -7.05 -27.61 15.77
C ASP A 422 -6.80 -26.97 14.40
N ALA A 423 -6.85 -27.81 13.35
CA ALA A 423 -6.78 -27.33 11.96
C ALA A 423 -8.00 -26.48 11.54
N ASP A 424 -9.15 -26.72 12.17
CA ASP A 424 -10.39 -25.96 11.96
C ASP A 424 -10.49 -24.82 13.00
N PHE A 425 -10.27 -23.63 12.55
CA PHE A 425 -10.35 -22.41 13.38
C PHE A 425 -10.86 -21.23 12.56
N THR A 426 -11.40 -20.22 13.25
CA THR A 426 -11.76 -18.95 12.61
C THR A 426 -11.04 -17.80 13.30
N LYS A 427 -10.45 -16.88 12.54
CA LYS A 427 -9.90 -15.65 13.09
C LYS A 427 -10.13 -14.45 12.19
N LEU A 428 -10.25 -13.28 12.81
CA LEU A 428 -10.32 -11.98 12.15
C LEU A 428 -9.12 -11.14 12.58
N ALA A 429 -8.34 -10.68 11.61
CA ALA A 429 -7.24 -9.76 11.83
C ALA A 429 -7.47 -8.45 11.09
N GLY A 430 -7.00 -7.34 11.67
CA GLY A 430 -7.10 -6.04 11.05
C GLY A 430 -5.89 -5.16 11.32
N SER A 431 -5.70 -4.19 10.44
CA SER A 431 -4.68 -3.16 10.55
C SER A 431 -5.27 -1.80 10.24
N PHE A 432 -4.67 -0.77 10.82
CA PHE A 432 -5.05 0.62 10.63
C PHE A 432 -3.80 1.50 10.66
N SER A 433 -3.74 2.48 9.80
CA SER A 433 -2.77 3.58 9.88
C SER A 433 -3.41 4.91 9.51
N HIS A 434 -3.07 5.96 10.23
CA HIS A 434 -3.45 7.33 9.90
C HIS A 434 -2.25 8.25 10.10
N ARG A 435 -1.93 9.04 9.08
CA ARG A 435 -0.89 10.06 9.16
C ARG A 435 -1.43 11.42 8.76
N ARG A 436 -1.16 12.43 9.61
CA ARG A 436 -1.64 13.80 9.40
C ARG A 436 -0.57 14.83 9.78
N ALA A 437 -0.40 15.84 8.93
CA ALA A 437 0.32 17.05 9.29
C ALA A 437 -0.53 17.89 10.26
N LEU A 438 0.07 18.36 11.35
CA LEU A 438 -0.60 19.21 12.33
C LEU A 438 -0.38 20.69 11.98
N ALA A 439 -1.41 21.51 12.17
CA ALA A 439 -1.31 22.94 12.02
C ALA A 439 -0.51 23.52 13.20
N ALA A 440 0.78 23.73 13.02
CA ALA A 440 1.68 24.29 14.02
C ALA A 440 2.63 25.30 13.38
N SER A 441 3.32 26.09 14.21
CA SER A 441 4.32 27.05 13.75
C SER A 441 5.57 26.41 13.15
N PHE A 442 5.75 25.12 13.37
CA PHE A 442 6.80 24.27 12.77
C PHE A 442 6.17 22.95 12.25
N PRO A 443 6.81 22.27 11.28
CA PRO A 443 6.23 21.11 10.62
C PRO A 443 6.15 19.91 11.57
N LEU A 444 4.97 19.69 12.16
CA LEU A 444 4.65 18.51 12.96
C LEU A 444 3.76 17.56 12.16
N ALA A 445 3.98 16.27 12.35
CA ALA A 445 3.10 15.23 11.86
C ALA A 445 2.81 14.22 12.97
N LEU A 446 1.54 13.83 13.07
CA LEU A 446 1.08 12.73 13.90
C LEU A 446 0.86 11.51 13.02
N SER A 447 1.40 10.38 13.43
CA SER A 447 1.12 9.06 12.85
C SER A 447 0.55 8.15 13.93
N VAL A 448 -0.53 7.46 13.62
CA VAL A 448 -1.11 6.44 14.49
C VAL A 448 -1.23 5.16 13.67
N THR A 449 -0.68 4.07 14.20
CA THR A 449 -0.76 2.73 13.61
C THR A 449 -1.36 1.77 14.62
N GLY A 450 -2.06 0.75 14.14
CA GLY A 450 -2.60 -0.27 15.01
C GLY A 450 -2.86 -1.56 14.26
N ARG A 451 -2.80 -2.68 15.00
CA ARG A 451 -3.23 -4.00 14.54
C ARG A 451 -4.04 -4.67 15.63
N PHE A 452 -4.92 -5.56 15.22
CA PHE A 452 -5.65 -6.44 16.13
C PHE A 452 -5.90 -7.79 15.49
N GLN A 453 -6.15 -8.79 16.32
CA GLN A 453 -6.64 -10.10 15.94
C GLN A 453 -7.60 -10.61 17.00
N THR A 454 -8.62 -11.35 16.57
CA THR A 454 -9.46 -12.17 17.44
C THR A 454 -9.63 -13.54 16.84
N SER A 455 -9.49 -14.57 17.66
CA SER A 455 -9.73 -15.98 17.32
C SER A 455 -11.14 -16.45 17.70
N PHE A 456 -12.01 -15.55 18.19
CA PHE A 456 -13.38 -15.86 18.62
C PHE A 456 -13.48 -16.97 19.67
N VAL A 457 -12.46 -17.20 20.49
CA VAL A 457 -12.26 -18.21 21.53
C VAL A 457 -11.58 -19.51 21.04
N ASP A 458 -11.17 -19.62 19.79
CA ASP A 458 -10.40 -20.77 19.32
C ASP A 458 -8.93 -20.61 19.74
N PRO A 459 -8.31 -21.59 20.42
CA PRO A 459 -6.86 -21.63 20.53
C PRO A 459 -6.22 -21.84 19.17
N LEU A 460 -5.21 -21.06 18.85
CA LEU A 460 -4.55 -21.11 17.55
C LEU A 460 -3.18 -21.79 17.64
N VAL A 461 -2.82 -22.50 16.58
CA VAL A 461 -1.42 -22.96 16.42
C VAL A 461 -0.48 -21.76 16.35
N THR A 462 0.77 -21.95 16.72
CA THR A 462 1.79 -20.92 16.85
C THR A 462 1.90 -20.03 15.61
N SER A 463 1.86 -20.59 14.41
CA SER A 463 1.97 -19.84 13.15
C SER A 463 0.77 -18.91 12.86
N GLU A 464 -0.35 -19.08 13.55
CA GLU A 464 -1.56 -18.28 13.37
C GLU A 464 -1.80 -17.27 14.50
N GLN A 465 -0.99 -17.26 15.55
CA GLN A 465 -1.06 -16.27 16.64
C GLN A 465 -0.65 -14.88 16.16
N ILE A 466 -1.22 -13.83 16.78
CA ILE A 466 -0.76 -12.46 16.57
C ILE A 466 0.49 -12.21 17.42
N SER A 467 1.53 -11.62 16.81
CA SER A 467 2.59 -10.91 17.55
C SER A 467 2.28 -9.43 17.55
N ILE A 468 2.41 -8.77 18.69
CA ILE A 468 2.22 -7.31 18.83
C ILE A 468 3.54 -6.54 18.87
N VAL A 469 4.66 -7.21 18.62
CA VAL A 469 5.99 -6.62 18.50
C VAL A 469 6.32 -6.37 17.04
N GLY A 470 6.89 -5.22 16.74
CA GLY A 470 7.32 -4.84 15.39
C GLY A 470 7.87 -3.42 15.34
N ALA A 471 8.58 -3.08 14.28
CA ALA A 471 9.20 -1.76 14.12
C ALA A 471 8.22 -0.58 14.13
N GLN A 472 6.95 -0.83 13.80
CA GLN A 472 5.86 0.16 13.79
C GLN A 472 4.86 -0.09 14.92
N GLU A 473 5.22 -0.85 15.95
CA GLU A 473 4.39 -1.31 17.05
C GLU A 473 5.17 -1.20 18.35
N LEU A 474 5.35 -2.28 19.09
CA LEU A 474 6.18 -2.35 20.30
C LEU A 474 7.65 -2.60 19.93
N SER A 475 8.29 -1.63 19.28
CA SER A 475 9.65 -1.72 18.72
C SER A 475 10.76 -1.88 19.76
N ALA A 476 10.49 -1.55 21.01
CA ALA A 476 11.44 -1.72 22.13
C ALA A 476 11.50 -3.15 22.67
N PHE A 477 10.64 -4.06 22.20
CA PHE A 477 10.70 -5.47 22.56
C PHE A 477 11.51 -6.27 21.53
N ASP A 478 12.04 -7.41 21.98
CA ASP A 478 12.55 -8.42 21.08
C ASP A 478 11.39 -9.12 20.40
N SER A 479 11.57 -9.52 19.19
CA SER A 479 10.58 -10.15 18.35
C SER A 479 10.02 -11.46 18.93
N GLY A 480 8.66 -11.79 18.84
CA GLY A 480 7.90 -12.98 19.30
C GLY A 480 7.66 -13.09 20.80
N VAL A 481 8.14 -12.13 21.60
CA VAL A 481 7.92 -12.11 23.06
C VAL A 481 6.45 -12.03 23.42
N LEU A 482 5.68 -11.24 22.68
CA LEU A 482 4.29 -10.92 23.01
C LEU A 482 3.40 -11.46 21.90
N ARG A 483 2.84 -12.65 22.17
CA ARG A 483 2.02 -13.38 21.22
C ARG A 483 0.79 -13.93 21.90
N GLY A 484 -0.29 -14.04 21.15
CA GLY A 484 -1.53 -14.60 21.62
C GLY A 484 -2.47 -15.02 20.50
N ASP A 485 -3.51 -15.72 20.84
CA ASP A 485 -4.58 -16.11 19.95
C ASP A 485 -5.38 -14.88 19.53
N SER A 486 -5.63 -13.98 20.48
CA SER A 486 -6.23 -12.67 20.29
C SER A 486 -5.29 -11.58 20.82
N GLY A 487 -5.45 -10.35 20.33
CA GLY A 487 -4.64 -9.24 20.82
C GLY A 487 -4.79 -7.97 20.00
N PHE A 488 -4.17 -6.90 20.48
CA PHE A 488 -4.10 -5.64 19.75
C PHE A 488 -2.85 -4.86 20.14
N VAL A 489 -2.43 -3.96 19.25
CA VAL A 489 -1.38 -2.99 19.49
C VAL A 489 -1.71 -1.68 18.81
N VAL A 490 -1.37 -0.57 19.47
CA VAL A 490 -1.48 0.78 18.93
C VAL A 490 -0.17 1.51 19.19
N ARG A 491 0.35 2.21 18.19
CA ARG A 491 1.49 3.10 18.29
C ARG A 491 1.13 4.48 17.78
N SER A 492 1.53 5.52 18.53
CA SER A 492 1.44 6.92 18.13
C SER A 492 2.84 7.51 18.03
N GLU A 493 3.15 8.17 16.93
CA GLU A 493 4.40 8.91 16.71
C GLU A 493 4.11 10.37 16.43
N LEU A 494 4.80 11.26 17.15
CA LEU A 494 4.82 12.69 16.85
C LEU A 494 6.20 13.03 16.27
N SER A 495 6.24 13.44 15.03
CA SER A 495 7.48 13.69 14.28
C SER A 495 7.54 15.11 13.73
N THR A 496 8.75 15.59 13.50
CA THR A 496 9.01 16.80 12.72
C THR A 496 9.98 16.47 11.59
N GLN A 497 10.06 17.33 10.58
CA GLN A 497 10.90 17.10 9.42
C GLN A 497 11.78 18.29 9.10
N THR A 498 13.05 18.04 8.83
CA THR A 498 13.98 19.05 8.33
C THR A 498 14.86 18.48 7.22
N ARG A 499 15.19 19.30 6.24
CA ARG A 499 16.11 18.90 5.16
C ARG A 499 17.50 19.37 5.51
N VAL A 500 18.46 18.47 5.41
CA VAL A 500 19.89 18.73 5.57
C VAL A 500 20.66 18.15 4.38
N THR A 501 21.85 18.68 4.14
CA THR A 501 22.77 18.08 3.16
C THR A 501 23.91 17.43 3.91
N LEU A 502 23.99 16.10 3.83
CA LEU A 502 25.08 15.34 4.41
C LEU A 502 26.09 14.97 3.30
N ALA A 503 27.30 15.50 3.41
CA ALA A 503 28.37 15.41 2.42
C ALA A 503 28.02 15.97 1.02
N THR A 504 27.07 15.56 0.31
CA THR A 504 26.52 16.10 -0.96
C THR A 504 25.13 15.56 -1.23
N VAL A 505 24.64 14.70 -0.33
CA VAL A 505 23.35 14.03 -0.50
C VAL A 505 22.29 14.81 0.29
N PRO A 506 21.18 15.23 -0.32
CA PRO A 506 20.05 15.78 0.39
C PRO A 506 19.37 14.67 1.21
N VAL A 507 19.30 14.87 2.51
CA VAL A 507 18.68 13.92 3.45
C VAL A 507 17.55 14.63 4.19
N LEU A 508 16.42 13.95 4.29
CA LEU A 508 15.33 14.36 5.16
C LEU A 508 15.54 13.71 6.52
N LEU A 509 15.71 14.53 7.55
CA LEU A 509 15.74 14.10 8.94
C LEU A 509 14.35 14.20 9.54
N SER A 510 13.94 13.18 10.25
CA SER A 510 12.64 13.14 10.92
C SER A 510 12.79 12.63 12.34
N PRO A 511 13.23 13.48 13.29
CA PRO A 511 13.17 13.13 14.70
C PRO A 511 11.71 12.97 15.15
N TYR A 512 11.49 12.00 16.04
CA TYR A 512 10.16 11.68 16.56
C TYR A 512 10.22 11.22 18.02
N THR A 513 9.07 11.29 18.67
CA THR A 513 8.78 10.58 19.92
C THR A 513 7.64 9.62 19.68
N PHE A 514 7.63 8.50 20.41
CA PHE A 514 6.58 7.51 20.25
C PHE A 514 6.06 6.99 21.57
N LEU A 515 4.85 6.48 21.51
CA LEU A 515 4.13 5.80 22.55
C LEU A 515 3.42 4.60 21.94
N SER A 516 3.61 3.41 22.53
CA SER A 516 2.98 2.18 22.07
C SER A 516 2.38 1.43 23.25
N TYR A 517 1.21 0.84 23.02
CA TYR A 517 0.53 -0.01 24.00
C TYR A 517 -0.11 -1.19 23.27
N GLY A 518 -0.07 -2.36 23.89
CA GLY A 518 -0.73 -3.54 23.36
C GLY A 518 -0.99 -4.57 24.44
N ALA A 519 -1.88 -5.50 24.11
CA ALA A 519 -2.18 -6.65 24.96
C ALA A 519 -2.40 -7.88 24.08
N VAL A 520 -1.98 -9.04 24.57
CA VAL A 520 -2.25 -10.35 23.97
C VAL A 520 -3.02 -11.21 24.95
N TYR A 521 -3.83 -12.11 24.41
CA TYR A 521 -4.68 -13.03 25.15
C TYR A 521 -4.45 -14.43 24.59
N LEU A 522 -4.27 -15.40 25.50
CA LEU A 522 -4.15 -16.82 25.18
C LEU A 522 -5.43 -17.54 25.58
N GLU A 523 -6.00 -18.28 24.65
CA GLU A 523 -7.05 -19.24 24.92
C GLU A 523 -6.42 -20.55 25.45
N ASN A 524 -7.02 -21.16 26.49
CA ASN A 524 -6.50 -22.36 27.12
C ASN A 524 -5.01 -22.26 27.53
N PRO A 525 -4.59 -21.23 28.32
CA PRO A 525 -3.20 -21.11 28.74
C PRO A 525 -2.79 -22.30 29.62
N SER A 526 -1.54 -22.76 29.46
CA SER A 526 -0.95 -23.73 30.37
C SER A 526 -0.69 -23.11 31.74
N ALA A 527 -0.39 -23.92 32.74
CA ALA A 527 -0.06 -23.40 34.09
C ALA A 527 1.20 -22.50 34.15
N ALA A 528 2.02 -22.52 33.11
CA ALA A 528 3.21 -21.70 32.98
C ALA A 528 2.98 -20.43 32.15
N GLU A 529 1.86 -20.31 31.48
CA GLU A 529 1.50 -19.18 30.61
C GLU A 529 0.51 -18.25 31.32
N GLN A 530 0.56 -16.98 30.96
CA GLN A 530 -0.43 -16.00 31.41
C GLN A 530 -1.56 -15.91 30.37
N GLU A 531 -2.81 -15.89 30.86
CA GLU A 531 -3.98 -15.70 30.00
C GLU A 531 -3.95 -14.34 29.27
N ARG A 532 -3.40 -13.33 29.95
CA ARG A 532 -3.27 -11.97 29.40
C ARG A 532 -1.90 -11.41 29.73
N THR A 533 -1.26 -10.76 28.75
CA THR A 533 -0.04 -9.99 28.94
C THR A 533 -0.20 -8.61 28.31
N GLU A 534 0.04 -7.56 29.09
CA GLU A 534 0.04 -6.17 28.65
C GLU A 534 1.47 -5.67 28.49
N ALA A 535 1.68 -4.85 27.47
CA ALA A 535 2.98 -4.27 27.20
C ALA A 535 2.87 -2.81 26.79
N PHE A 536 3.83 -2.04 27.23
CA PHE A 536 3.96 -0.62 26.99
C PHE A 536 5.37 -0.30 26.51
N ALA A 537 5.50 0.60 25.52
CA ALA A 537 6.80 1.10 25.09
C ALA A 537 6.72 2.57 24.73
N TYR A 538 7.75 3.32 25.09
CA TYR A 538 7.87 4.73 24.73
C TYR A 538 9.31 5.12 24.53
N GLY A 539 9.53 6.18 23.77
CA GLY A 539 10.90 6.59 23.47
C GLY A 539 11.00 7.70 22.44
N ILE A 540 12.21 7.85 21.96
CA ILE A 540 12.57 8.81 20.93
C ILE A 540 13.33 8.12 19.81
N GLY A 541 13.24 8.67 18.63
CA GLY A 541 14.02 8.16 17.49
C GLY A 541 14.27 9.24 16.44
N ILE A 542 15.00 8.84 15.43
CA ILE A 542 15.27 9.68 14.28
C ILE A 542 15.29 8.82 13.01
N ASP A 543 14.55 9.26 12.01
CA ASP A 543 14.57 8.71 10.66
C ASP A 543 15.44 9.59 9.76
N PHE A 544 16.32 8.93 9.00
CA PHE A 544 17.09 9.52 7.92
C PHE A 544 16.54 8.95 6.61
N PHE A 545 16.17 9.81 5.70
CA PHE A 545 15.69 9.37 4.39
C PHE A 545 16.41 10.15 3.29
N ALA A 546 17.02 9.43 2.37
CA ALA A 546 17.65 9.96 1.19
C ALA A 546 16.99 9.38 -0.06
N GLN A 547 16.55 10.24 -0.96
CA GLN A 547 16.00 9.87 -2.25
C GLN A 547 16.83 10.51 -3.36
N THR A 548 17.11 9.73 -4.38
CA THR A 548 17.72 10.21 -5.61
C THR A 548 16.65 10.71 -6.59
N ASP A 549 17.05 11.20 -7.74
CA ASP A 549 16.13 11.59 -8.83
C ASP A 549 15.35 10.40 -9.43
N SER A 550 15.77 9.16 -9.15
CA SER A 550 15.07 7.95 -9.57
C SER A 550 13.97 7.56 -8.59
N ASN A 551 12.82 7.16 -9.10
CA ASN A 551 11.71 6.64 -8.30
C ASN A 551 12.01 5.27 -7.65
N PHE A 552 13.03 4.57 -8.13
CA PHE A 552 13.42 3.23 -7.67
C PHE A 552 14.58 3.21 -6.67
N ARG A 553 15.19 4.36 -6.39
CA ARG A 553 16.36 4.45 -5.51
C ARG A 553 16.07 5.29 -4.30
N SER A 554 16.20 4.69 -3.14
CA SER A 554 16.08 5.39 -1.86
C SER A 554 16.93 4.70 -0.81
N SER A 555 17.31 5.45 0.22
CA SER A 555 17.98 4.91 1.40
C SER A 555 17.28 5.44 2.63
N SER A 556 17.05 4.58 3.61
CA SER A 556 16.50 4.95 4.90
C SER A 556 17.32 4.34 6.03
N LEU A 557 17.41 5.06 7.13
CA LEU A 557 18.01 4.60 8.39
C LEU A 557 17.11 5.09 9.51
N ARG A 558 16.64 4.19 10.36
CA ARG A 558 15.91 4.48 11.60
C ARG A 558 16.79 4.12 12.78
N VAL A 559 16.87 5.02 13.74
CA VAL A 559 17.55 4.82 15.02
C VAL A 559 16.57 5.19 16.12
N GLU A 560 16.41 4.32 17.11
CA GLU A 560 15.43 4.51 18.18
C GLU A 560 16.01 4.08 19.52
N LEU A 561 15.71 4.84 20.57
CA LEU A 561 15.93 4.49 21.96
C LEU A 561 14.57 4.43 22.64
N GLY A 562 14.16 3.24 23.03
CA GLY A 562 12.88 2.97 23.66
C GLY A 562 13.03 2.32 25.02
N ARG A 563 12.13 2.63 25.94
CA ARG A 563 11.90 1.88 27.16
C ARG A 563 10.70 0.97 26.98
N ARG A 564 10.81 -0.26 27.45
CA ARG A 564 9.75 -1.27 27.45
C ARG A 564 9.34 -1.60 28.87
N GLU A 565 8.08 -1.91 29.07
CA GLU A 565 7.49 -2.30 30.36
C GLU A 565 6.40 -3.33 30.09
N THR A 566 6.32 -4.37 30.95
CA THR A 566 5.25 -5.37 30.94
C THR A 566 4.51 -5.34 32.30
N ASP A 567 3.26 -5.78 32.33
CA ASP A 567 2.44 -5.79 33.54
C ASP A 567 2.99 -6.70 34.65
N ASP A 568 3.78 -7.72 34.29
CA ASP A 568 4.48 -8.61 35.22
C ASP A 568 5.89 -8.13 35.60
N GLY A 569 6.37 -7.04 35.01
CA GLY A 569 7.71 -6.49 35.25
C GLY A 569 8.86 -7.33 34.66
N SER A 570 8.56 -8.41 33.94
CA SER A 570 9.57 -9.35 33.42
C SER A 570 10.49 -8.76 32.36
N SER A 571 10.08 -7.66 31.73
CA SER A 571 10.75 -7.06 30.57
C SER A 571 11.01 -5.55 30.71
N ASP A 572 11.14 -5.05 31.93
CA ASP A 572 11.42 -3.62 32.17
C ASP A 572 12.86 -3.27 31.82
N ASP A 573 13.10 -2.73 30.64
CA ASP A 573 14.45 -2.42 30.16
C ASP A 573 14.44 -1.32 29.09
N ASN A 574 15.63 -0.83 28.74
CA ASN A 574 15.87 0.09 27.64
C ASN A 574 16.45 -0.67 26.43
N ARG A 575 15.94 -0.35 25.27
CA ARG A 575 16.43 -0.93 24.02
C ARG A 575 16.88 0.12 23.03
N PHE A 576 18.03 -0.12 22.44
CA PHE A 576 18.50 0.59 21.25
C PHE A 576 18.16 -0.23 20.00
N THR A 577 17.38 0.37 19.10
CA THR A 577 16.99 -0.25 17.83
C THR A 577 17.60 0.52 16.67
N ILE A 578 18.12 -0.21 15.69
CA ILE A 578 18.63 0.35 14.45
C ILE A 578 18.13 -0.51 13.28
N SER A 579 17.69 0.15 12.23
CA SER A 579 17.37 -0.52 10.97
C SER A 579 17.70 0.36 9.78
N GLY A 580 18.24 -0.22 8.74
CA GLY A 580 18.58 0.47 7.50
C GLY A 580 18.06 -0.30 6.29
N ASN A 581 17.67 0.44 5.27
CA ASN A 581 17.21 -0.12 4.00
C ASN A 581 17.74 0.72 2.83
N PHE A 582 18.23 0.05 1.82
CA PHE A 582 18.73 0.62 0.58
C PHE A 582 18.02 -0.02 -0.60
N ARG A 583 17.35 0.78 -1.43
CA ARG A 583 16.66 0.36 -2.66
C ARG A 583 17.46 0.78 -3.90
N PHE A 584 17.46 -0.07 -4.94
CA PHE A 584 18.20 0.15 -6.19
C PHE A 584 17.46 -0.40 -7.44
#